data_e6aa87bbd0f0fd5f9acaac08af3eadf2
#
_entry.id   e6aa87bbd0f0fd5f9acaac08af3eadf2
#
_cell.length_a   1.000
_cell.length_b   1.000
_cell.length_c   1.000
_cell.angle_alpha   90.00
_cell.angle_beta   90.00
_cell.angle_gamma   90.00
#
_symmetry.space_group_name_H-M   'P 1'
#
loop_
_entity.id
_entity.type
_entity.pdbx_description
1 polymer ?
#
loop_
_entity_poly.entity_id
_entity_poly.type
_entity_poly.pdbx_seq_one_letter_code
_entity_poly.pdbx_strand_id
1 'polypeptide(L)'
;MGAWANVKQFFDRGEPIRASMDDPFIQIDRAAASSSLKLRERGAEQGALELPVGSMQTLDVVEADVAAFIQDMFDRAQIDAGNSVRTYDSRLNGLSLIANLSSIRTQAKIALSDFKAEVVNSRGRLTNSRDAIVESYAELRDFKLANGLKRPAHEVPPNISTIGTMMVCWLLETIANSMLLRLNDSMGYLGGVVAAAIVGFINVFVAGVVGRLVWPWVNRREPGARVAGWVGVTIWGIFTLSWNLLAAYYRDAKSLGLPDPENAALSLFGSGLHSIYSYGLLVAGLIFAITAAFAGYRMDDPFPGYGPVSRRHEKRCADYLADVEDATGELTAIRN
;
A
#
# COMPACT_ATOMS: atom_id res chain seq x y z
N MET A 1 -18.71 9.44 0.39
CA MET A 1 -20.20 9.28 0.49
C MET A 1 -20.87 10.09 1.61
N GLY A 2 -20.15 10.97 2.36
CA GLY A 2 -20.71 11.67 3.53
C GLY A 2 -21.33 13.06 3.28
N ALA A 3 -20.77 13.84 2.38
CA ALA A 3 -21.18 15.26 2.24
C ALA A 3 -22.55 15.45 1.56
N TRP A 4 -22.88 14.67 0.54
CA TRP A 4 -24.18 14.75 -0.13
C TRP A 4 -25.35 14.20 0.71
N ALA A 5 -25.11 13.26 1.58
CA ALA A 5 -26.12 12.78 2.53
C ALA A 5 -26.51 13.88 3.53
N ASN A 6 -25.54 14.68 3.99
CA ASN A 6 -25.79 15.81 4.89
C ASN A 6 -26.51 16.98 4.19
N VAL A 7 -26.21 17.24 2.91
CA VAL A 7 -26.90 18.26 2.12
C VAL A 7 -28.35 17.84 1.85
N LYS A 8 -28.60 16.59 1.50
CA LYS A 8 -29.95 16.07 1.30
C LYS A 8 -30.77 16.08 2.59
N GLN A 9 -30.14 15.74 3.74
CA GLN A 9 -30.76 15.81 5.06
C GLN A 9 -31.09 17.25 5.50
N PHE A 10 -30.36 18.25 4.98
CA PHE A 10 -30.65 19.68 5.22
C PHE A 10 -31.85 20.16 4.42
N PHE A 11 -32.05 19.66 3.19
CA PHE A 11 -33.21 19.99 2.36
C PHE A 11 -34.45 19.15 2.67
N ASP A 12 -34.32 17.92 3.16
CA ASP A 12 -35.44 17.07 3.59
C ASP A 12 -35.98 17.42 4.99
N ARG A 13 -35.34 18.33 5.74
CA ARG A 13 -35.90 18.94 6.97
C ARG A 13 -36.85 20.07 6.70
N GLY A 14 -37.43 20.15 5.53
CA GLY A 14 -38.55 21.00 5.21
C GLY A 14 -39.86 20.41 5.70
N GLU A 15 -40.02 20.15 7.02
CA GLU A 15 -41.36 20.34 7.57
C GLU A 15 -41.73 21.79 7.31
N PRO A 16 -42.86 22.05 6.64
CA PRO A 16 -43.37 23.41 6.59
C PRO A 16 -43.48 23.86 8.05
N ILE A 17 -42.66 24.85 8.43
CA ILE A 17 -42.88 25.57 9.66
C ILE A 17 -44.31 26.12 9.52
N ARG A 18 -45.27 25.34 9.98
CA ARG A 18 -46.56 25.91 10.38
C ARG A 18 -46.19 26.76 11.59
N ALA A 19 -45.72 27.99 11.29
CA ALA A 19 -45.92 29.06 12.21
C ALA A 19 -47.43 29.05 12.45
N SER A 20 -47.88 28.53 13.58
CA SER A 20 -49.11 29.06 14.13
C SER A 20 -48.78 30.54 14.26
N MET A 21 -49.27 31.30 13.34
CA MET A 21 -49.45 32.73 13.54
C MET A 21 -50.49 32.83 14.64
N ASP A 22 -50.07 32.58 15.88
CA ASP A 22 -50.71 33.12 17.04
C ASP A 22 -50.58 34.62 16.80
N ASP A 23 -51.74 35.23 16.46
CA ASP A 23 -51.83 36.64 16.23
C ASP A 23 -51.16 37.34 17.42
N PRO A 24 -50.05 38.08 17.25
CA PRO A 24 -49.36 38.69 18.38
C PRO A 24 -50.24 39.78 19.05
N PHE A 25 -51.36 40.05 18.46
CA PHE A 25 -52.33 41.01 19.00
C PHE A 25 -53.35 40.27 19.89
N ILE A 26 -53.33 40.61 21.17
CA ILE A 26 -54.30 40.11 22.14
C ILE A 26 -55.70 40.58 21.69
N GLN A 27 -56.55 39.63 21.30
CA GLN A 27 -57.92 39.93 20.96
C GLN A 27 -58.68 40.23 22.27
N ILE A 28 -59.23 41.43 22.40
CA ILE A 28 -60.01 41.83 23.58
C ILE A 28 -61.40 41.22 23.47
N ASP A 29 -61.66 40.18 24.23
CA ASP A 29 -63.02 39.69 24.41
C ASP A 29 -63.73 40.57 25.39
N ARG A 30 -64.63 41.41 24.82
CA ARG A 30 -65.42 42.41 25.53
C ARG A 30 -66.29 41.73 26.61
N ALA A 31 -66.86 40.58 26.35
CA ALA A 31 -67.71 39.87 27.30
C ALA A 31 -66.90 39.37 28.51
N ALA A 32 -65.71 38.79 28.25
CA ALA A 32 -64.79 38.36 29.29
C ALA A 32 -64.27 39.53 30.15
N ALA A 33 -63.83 40.60 29.49
CA ALA A 33 -63.40 41.84 30.16
C ALA A 33 -64.54 42.44 31.03
N SER A 34 -65.75 42.54 30.51
CA SER A 34 -66.89 43.02 31.24
C SER A 34 -67.25 42.17 32.46
N SER A 35 -67.12 40.84 32.33
CA SER A 35 -67.40 39.94 33.46
C SER A 35 -66.27 39.99 34.52
N SER A 36 -64.99 40.08 34.08
CA SER A 36 -63.82 40.14 35.02
C SER A 36 -63.82 41.42 35.84
N LEU A 37 -64.24 42.56 35.27
CA LEU A 37 -64.30 43.83 35.92
C LEU A 37 -65.68 44.06 36.61
N LYS A 38 -66.61 43.12 36.51
CA LYS A 38 -67.97 43.15 37.08
C LYS A 38 -68.72 44.45 36.67
N LEU A 39 -68.51 44.89 35.41
CA LEU A 39 -68.98 46.19 34.96
C LEU A 39 -70.52 46.38 35.05
N ARG A 40 -71.22 45.27 34.84
CA ARG A 40 -72.72 45.33 34.92
C ARG A 40 -73.24 45.53 36.36
N GLU A 41 -72.59 44.82 37.35
CA GLU A 41 -72.97 44.97 38.77
C GLU A 41 -72.54 46.33 39.29
N ARG A 42 -71.28 46.72 39.07
CA ARG A 42 -70.78 48.05 39.51
C ARG A 42 -71.45 49.20 38.85
N GLY A 43 -71.77 49.08 37.54
CA GLY A 43 -72.54 50.10 36.83
C GLY A 43 -73.98 50.23 37.35
N ALA A 44 -74.63 49.16 37.79
CA ALA A 44 -75.95 49.18 38.46
C ALA A 44 -75.88 49.86 39.82
N GLU A 45 -74.81 49.51 40.63
CA GLU A 45 -74.61 50.15 41.94
C GLU A 45 -74.33 51.64 41.81
N GLN A 46 -73.50 52.05 40.86
CA GLN A 46 -73.24 53.49 40.61
C GLN A 46 -74.48 54.26 40.06
N GLY A 47 -75.21 53.58 39.16
CA GLY A 47 -76.48 54.17 38.66
C GLY A 47 -77.53 54.37 39.72
N ALA A 48 -77.57 53.43 40.76
CA ALA A 48 -78.43 53.58 41.90
C ALA A 48 -78.03 54.75 42.84
N LEU A 49 -76.77 55.18 42.76
CA LEU A 49 -76.25 56.34 43.49
C LEU A 49 -76.17 57.64 42.64
N GLU A 50 -76.76 57.63 41.44
CA GLU A 50 -76.70 58.71 40.49
C GLU A 50 -75.31 59.19 40.13
N LEU A 51 -74.34 58.26 40.10
CA LEU A 51 -72.95 58.49 39.76
C LEU A 51 -72.64 57.90 38.33
N PRO A 52 -71.75 58.59 37.55
CA PRO A 52 -71.03 59.81 37.82
C PRO A 52 -71.93 61.03 37.67
N VAL A 53 -71.63 62.05 38.45
CA VAL A 53 -72.34 63.30 38.37
C VAL A 53 -72.05 63.96 36.99
N GLY A 54 -73.02 64.41 36.25
CA GLY A 54 -72.88 64.92 34.87
C GLY A 54 -71.85 66.08 34.69
N SER A 55 -71.34 66.67 35.78
CA SER A 55 -70.30 67.71 35.78
C SER A 55 -68.91 67.19 36.03
N MET A 56 -68.72 65.88 36.19
CA MET A 56 -67.46 65.26 36.50
C MET A 56 -66.60 65.26 35.25
N GLN A 57 -65.38 65.86 35.29
CA GLN A 57 -64.39 65.85 34.22
C GLN A 57 -63.28 64.85 34.38
N THR A 58 -63.32 64.11 35.51
CA THR A 58 -62.33 63.01 35.80
C THR A 58 -63.02 61.68 35.72
N LEU A 59 -62.29 60.68 35.27
CA LEU A 59 -62.78 59.29 35.24
C LEU A 59 -63.28 58.89 36.66
N ASP A 60 -64.42 58.21 36.69
CA ASP A 60 -64.78 57.54 37.92
C ASP A 60 -63.95 56.29 38.20
N VAL A 61 -64.16 55.66 39.37
CA VAL A 61 -63.42 54.54 39.79
C VAL A 61 -63.57 53.32 38.80
N VAL A 62 -64.78 53.14 38.25
CA VAL A 62 -65.03 52.04 37.30
C VAL A 62 -64.39 52.34 35.95
N GLU A 63 -64.48 53.56 35.48
CA GLU A 63 -63.85 54.04 34.23
C GLU A 63 -62.32 53.98 34.35
N ALA A 64 -61.78 54.37 35.52
CA ALA A 64 -60.32 54.27 35.80
C ALA A 64 -59.82 52.82 35.81
N ASP A 65 -60.61 51.89 36.35
CA ASP A 65 -60.25 50.46 36.35
C ASP A 65 -60.36 49.91 34.93
N VAL A 66 -61.28 50.30 34.10
CA VAL A 66 -61.34 49.89 32.70
C VAL A 66 -60.13 50.44 31.95
N ALA A 67 -59.80 51.72 32.15
CA ALA A 67 -58.59 52.31 31.52
C ALA A 67 -57.31 51.63 31.93
N ALA A 68 -57.17 51.30 33.25
CA ALA A 68 -55.98 50.54 33.73
C ALA A 68 -55.95 49.16 33.15
N PHE A 69 -57.09 48.46 33.00
CA PHE A 69 -57.11 47.10 32.39
C PHE A 69 -56.70 47.14 30.92
N ILE A 70 -57.20 48.16 30.17
CA ILE A 70 -56.80 48.30 28.76
C ILE A 70 -55.33 48.65 28.66
N GLN A 71 -54.81 49.49 29.53
CA GLN A 71 -53.37 49.85 29.56
C GLN A 71 -52.51 48.63 29.87
N ASP A 72 -52.87 47.81 30.86
CA ASP A 72 -52.13 46.56 31.16
C ASP A 72 -52.14 45.58 29.97
N MET A 73 -53.29 45.48 29.29
CA MET A 73 -53.36 44.65 28.08
C MET A 73 -52.50 45.21 26.93
N PHE A 74 -52.44 46.48 26.74
CA PHE A 74 -51.61 47.14 25.75
C PHE A 74 -50.13 46.94 26.06
N ASP A 75 -49.75 47.14 27.30
CA ASP A 75 -48.36 46.94 27.75
C ASP A 75 -47.89 45.47 27.54
N ARG A 76 -48.77 44.50 27.89
CA ARG A 76 -48.51 43.08 27.60
C ARG A 76 -48.39 42.83 26.12
N ALA A 77 -49.27 43.30 25.29
CA ALA A 77 -49.23 43.16 23.84
C ALA A 77 -47.93 43.72 23.27
N GLN A 78 -47.49 44.88 23.79
CA GLN A 78 -46.23 45.52 23.35
C GLN A 78 -45.01 44.68 23.75
N ILE A 79 -45.02 44.09 24.96
CA ILE A 79 -43.92 43.19 25.40
C ILE A 79 -43.89 41.92 24.53
N ASP A 80 -45.04 41.29 24.28
CA ASP A 80 -45.15 40.09 23.45
C ASP A 80 -44.75 40.35 21.99
N ALA A 81 -45.14 41.46 21.41
CA ALA A 81 -44.69 41.89 20.09
C ALA A 81 -43.16 42.09 20.05
N GLY A 82 -42.59 42.74 21.07
CA GLY A 82 -41.15 42.95 21.21
C GLY A 82 -40.39 41.64 21.34
N ASN A 83 -40.91 40.69 22.12
CA ASN A 83 -40.32 39.34 22.26
C ASN A 83 -40.41 38.53 20.96
N SER A 84 -41.52 38.64 20.26
CA SER A 84 -41.72 38.01 18.94
C SER A 84 -40.70 38.54 17.92
N VAL A 85 -40.56 39.87 17.81
CA VAL A 85 -39.56 40.50 16.94
C VAL A 85 -38.15 40.02 17.25
N ARG A 86 -37.73 39.99 18.54
CA ARG A 86 -36.40 39.49 18.96
C ARG A 86 -36.23 38.05 18.59
N THR A 87 -37.28 37.23 18.72
CA THR A 87 -37.23 35.80 18.34
C THR A 87 -37.05 35.64 16.86
N TYR A 88 -37.74 36.39 16.04
CA TYR A 88 -37.58 36.37 14.57
C TYR A 88 -36.21 36.91 14.15
N ASP A 89 -35.69 37.97 14.76
CA ASP A 89 -34.35 38.49 14.51
C ASP A 89 -33.27 37.45 14.84
N SER A 90 -33.43 36.78 15.99
CA SER A 90 -32.51 35.69 16.37
C SER A 90 -32.52 34.52 15.38
N ARG A 91 -33.72 34.12 14.92
CA ARG A 91 -33.87 33.08 13.88
C ARG A 91 -33.30 33.52 12.55
N LEU A 92 -33.55 34.78 12.14
CA LEU A 92 -33.02 35.36 10.92
C LEU A 92 -31.49 35.41 10.94
N ASN A 93 -30.91 35.82 12.05
CA ASN A 93 -29.46 35.83 12.26
C ASN A 93 -28.84 34.39 12.26
N GLY A 94 -29.56 33.42 12.82
CA GLY A 94 -29.17 32.01 12.76
C GLY A 94 -29.26 31.41 11.33
N LEU A 95 -30.15 31.94 10.51
CA LEU A 95 -30.28 31.61 9.08
C LEU A 95 -29.38 32.47 8.19
N SER A 96 -28.32 33.12 8.73
CA SER A 96 -27.49 34.01 7.92
C SER A 96 -26.82 33.22 6.77
N LEU A 97 -27.49 33.20 5.63
CA LEU A 97 -27.02 32.67 4.35
C LEU A 97 -25.60 33.19 4.00
N ILE A 98 -25.27 34.40 4.47
CA ILE A 98 -23.98 35.05 4.22
C ILE A 98 -22.84 34.29 4.91
N ALA A 99 -23.00 33.81 6.16
CA ALA A 99 -21.98 33.04 6.87
C ALA A 99 -21.77 31.66 6.21
N ASN A 100 -22.86 31.00 5.81
CA ASN A 100 -22.80 29.72 5.10
C ASN A 100 -22.20 29.87 3.69
N LEU A 101 -22.54 30.91 2.96
CA LEU A 101 -21.95 31.21 1.65
C LEU A 101 -20.47 31.54 1.73
N SER A 102 -20.02 32.25 2.77
CA SER A 102 -18.60 32.55 2.98
C SER A 102 -17.82 31.31 3.29
N SER A 103 -18.36 30.38 4.10
CA SER A 103 -17.78 29.07 4.39
C SER A 103 -17.65 28.21 3.13
N ILE A 104 -18.71 28.07 2.35
CA ILE A 104 -18.72 27.34 1.08
C ILE A 104 -17.69 27.93 0.10
N ARG A 105 -17.64 29.25 -0.02
CA ARG A 105 -16.66 29.92 -0.89
C ARG A 105 -15.23 29.71 -0.45
N THR A 106 -14.97 29.66 0.85
CA THR A 106 -13.65 29.37 1.41
C THR A 106 -13.24 27.92 1.17
N GLN A 107 -14.15 26.97 1.42
CA GLN A 107 -13.93 25.55 1.13
C GLN A 107 -13.69 25.31 -0.37
N ALA A 108 -14.46 25.93 -1.25
CA ALA A 108 -14.24 25.83 -2.68
C ALA A 108 -12.88 26.40 -3.13
N LYS A 109 -12.41 27.49 -2.51
CA LYS A 109 -11.08 28.03 -2.79
C LYS A 109 -9.97 27.10 -2.32
N ILE A 110 -10.12 26.49 -1.14
CA ILE A 110 -9.16 25.51 -0.61
C ILE A 110 -9.12 24.29 -1.55
N ALA A 111 -10.25 23.69 -1.87
CA ALA A 111 -10.32 22.55 -2.77
C ALA A 111 -9.73 22.85 -4.16
N LEU A 112 -9.96 24.04 -4.69
CA LEU A 112 -9.34 24.47 -5.96
C LEU A 112 -7.83 24.65 -5.83
N SER A 113 -7.34 25.14 -4.69
CA SER A 113 -5.91 25.27 -4.42
C SER A 113 -5.24 23.90 -4.32
N ASP A 114 -5.87 22.98 -3.59
CA ASP A 114 -5.38 21.61 -3.41
C ASP A 114 -5.37 20.85 -4.75
N PHE A 115 -6.44 21.00 -5.53
CA PHE A 115 -6.49 20.42 -6.87
C PHE A 115 -5.36 20.96 -7.78
N LYS A 116 -5.12 22.28 -7.77
CA LYS A 116 -4.02 22.85 -8.56
C LYS A 116 -2.65 22.38 -8.09
N ALA A 117 -2.44 22.31 -6.78
CA ALA A 117 -1.19 21.80 -6.22
C ALA A 117 -0.96 20.35 -6.64
N GLU A 118 -1.99 19.49 -6.54
CA GLU A 118 -1.91 18.10 -6.94
C GLU A 118 -1.67 17.91 -8.43
N VAL A 119 -2.32 18.67 -9.29
CA VAL A 119 -2.05 18.64 -10.75
C VAL A 119 -0.59 18.99 -11.05
N VAL A 120 -0.01 19.96 -10.36
CA VAL A 120 1.40 20.34 -10.56
C VAL A 120 2.34 19.23 -10.08
N ASN A 121 2.07 18.67 -8.90
CA ASN A 121 2.87 17.59 -8.31
C ASN A 121 2.80 16.32 -9.17
N SER A 122 1.60 15.88 -9.54
CA SER A 122 1.38 14.71 -10.37
C SER A 122 2.02 14.87 -11.75
N ARG A 123 1.91 16.07 -12.35
CA ARG A 123 2.60 16.37 -13.61
C ARG A 123 4.12 16.23 -13.47
N GLY A 124 4.70 16.72 -12.36
CA GLY A 124 6.13 16.58 -12.08
C GLY A 124 6.54 15.11 -11.95
N ARG A 125 5.82 14.33 -11.15
CA ARG A 125 6.07 12.87 -10.98
C ARG A 125 5.98 12.15 -12.32
N LEU A 126 4.88 12.30 -13.05
CA LEU A 126 4.65 11.63 -14.34
C LEU A 126 5.67 12.03 -15.41
N THR A 127 6.11 13.28 -15.42
CA THR A 127 7.18 13.72 -16.33
C THR A 127 8.49 13.03 -16.02
N ASN A 128 8.89 12.99 -14.74
CA ASN A 128 10.12 12.33 -14.31
C ASN A 128 10.10 10.82 -14.59
N SER A 129 8.98 10.15 -14.29
CA SER A 129 8.82 8.71 -14.54
C SER A 129 8.82 8.40 -16.03
N ARG A 130 8.18 9.25 -16.87
CA ARG A 130 8.25 9.14 -18.33
C ARG A 130 9.68 9.29 -18.85
N ASP A 131 10.40 10.29 -18.36
CA ASP A 131 11.78 10.53 -18.81
C ASP A 131 12.69 9.37 -18.40
N ALA A 132 12.48 8.78 -17.22
CA ALA A 132 13.16 7.56 -16.79
C ALA A 132 12.84 6.34 -17.67
N ILE A 133 11.63 6.23 -18.21
CA ILE A 133 11.28 5.20 -19.22
C ILE A 133 12.06 5.44 -20.51
N VAL A 134 12.07 6.68 -21.00
CA VAL A 134 12.76 7.02 -22.25
C VAL A 134 14.26 6.72 -22.13
N GLU A 135 14.88 7.09 -21.01
CA GLU A 135 16.29 6.81 -20.74
C GLU A 135 16.55 5.30 -20.68
N SER A 136 15.76 4.55 -19.89
CA SER A 136 15.92 3.10 -19.76
C SER A 136 15.66 2.35 -21.08
N TYR A 137 14.73 2.85 -21.91
CA TYR A 137 14.50 2.31 -23.24
C TYR A 137 15.68 2.56 -24.17
N ALA A 138 16.26 3.76 -24.13
CA ALA A 138 17.45 4.08 -24.90
C ALA A 138 18.63 3.18 -24.48
N GLU A 139 18.87 3.00 -23.18
CA GLU A 139 19.88 2.09 -22.64
C GLU A 139 19.67 0.65 -23.14
N LEU A 140 18.43 0.16 -23.06
CA LEU A 140 18.07 -1.19 -23.53
C LEU A 140 18.29 -1.35 -25.03
N ARG A 141 17.85 -0.37 -25.83
CA ARG A 141 18.01 -0.36 -27.28
C ARG A 141 19.49 -0.35 -27.66
N ASP A 142 20.27 0.54 -27.08
CA ASP A 142 21.67 0.70 -27.36
C ASP A 142 22.48 -0.53 -26.94
N PHE A 143 22.13 -1.13 -25.79
CA PHE A 143 22.68 -2.42 -25.37
C PHE A 143 22.40 -3.54 -26.39
N LYS A 144 21.14 -3.63 -26.87
CA LYS A 144 20.76 -4.63 -27.89
C LYS A 144 21.51 -4.41 -29.20
N LEU A 145 21.64 -3.17 -29.65
CA LEU A 145 22.36 -2.83 -30.89
C LEU A 145 23.85 -3.14 -30.78
N ALA A 146 24.50 -2.71 -29.69
CA ALA A 146 25.92 -2.95 -29.46
C ALA A 146 26.26 -4.45 -29.42
N ASN A 147 25.36 -5.27 -28.87
CA ASN A 147 25.58 -6.71 -28.72
C ASN A 147 24.89 -7.55 -29.79
N GLY A 148 24.20 -6.93 -30.77
CA GLY A 148 23.50 -7.64 -31.85
C GLY A 148 22.36 -8.54 -31.40
N LEU A 149 21.70 -8.18 -30.28
CA LEU A 149 20.62 -8.96 -29.69
C LEU A 149 19.27 -8.63 -30.33
N LYS A 150 18.65 -9.60 -31.01
CA LYS A 150 17.33 -9.44 -31.64
C LYS A 150 16.19 -10.03 -30.84
N ARG A 151 16.49 -10.90 -29.85
CA ARG A 151 15.50 -11.57 -29.00
C ARG A 151 15.11 -10.71 -27.79
N PRO A 152 13.97 -10.94 -27.15
CA PRO A 152 13.71 -10.42 -25.82
C PRO A 152 14.67 -11.04 -24.78
N ALA A 153 14.79 -10.41 -23.61
CA ALA A 153 15.50 -11.01 -22.50
C ALA A 153 14.77 -12.28 -22.03
N HIS A 154 15.55 -13.24 -21.53
CA HIS A 154 14.96 -14.47 -21.01
C HIS A 154 14.22 -14.20 -19.70
N GLU A 155 13.02 -14.74 -19.57
CA GLU A 155 12.30 -14.72 -18.29
C GLU A 155 13.08 -15.54 -17.26
N VAL A 156 13.45 -14.90 -16.19
CA VAL A 156 14.25 -15.51 -15.13
C VAL A 156 13.30 -16.18 -14.15
N PRO A 157 13.49 -17.49 -13.85
CA PRO A 157 12.73 -18.14 -12.81
C PRO A 157 13.00 -17.46 -11.46
N PRO A 158 12.05 -17.49 -10.50
CA PRO A 158 12.27 -16.93 -9.18
C PRO A 158 13.58 -17.47 -8.58
N ASN A 159 14.42 -16.61 -8.02
CA ASN A 159 15.70 -17.01 -7.41
C ASN A 159 15.54 -18.15 -6.40
N ILE A 160 14.39 -18.17 -5.69
CA ILE A 160 14.06 -19.24 -4.73
C ILE A 160 13.96 -20.62 -5.39
N SER A 161 13.45 -20.71 -6.61
CA SER A 161 13.37 -21.98 -7.35
C SER A 161 14.75 -22.53 -7.70
N THR A 162 15.65 -21.66 -8.15
CA THR A 162 17.02 -22.06 -8.53
C THR A 162 17.87 -22.40 -7.32
N ILE A 163 17.79 -21.58 -6.26
CA ILE A 163 18.47 -21.89 -4.99
C ILE A 163 17.91 -23.20 -4.41
N GLY A 164 16.59 -23.39 -4.46
CA GLY A 164 15.95 -24.64 -4.05
C GLY A 164 16.48 -25.85 -4.82
N THR A 165 16.65 -25.74 -6.14
CA THR A 165 17.25 -26.81 -6.95
C THR A 165 18.69 -27.14 -6.50
N MET A 166 19.52 -26.13 -6.24
CA MET A 166 20.88 -26.33 -5.74
C MET A 166 20.88 -26.98 -4.36
N MET A 167 20.00 -26.55 -3.46
CA MET A 167 19.86 -27.17 -2.13
C MET A 167 19.45 -28.65 -2.22
N VAL A 168 18.48 -28.96 -3.11
CA VAL A 168 18.07 -30.35 -3.36
C VAL A 168 19.23 -31.17 -3.93
N CYS A 169 19.97 -30.64 -4.90
CA CYS A 169 21.18 -31.32 -5.42
C CYS A 169 22.21 -31.63 -4.30
N TRP A 170 22.50 -30.63 -3.45
CA TRP A 170 23.39 -30.80 -2.32
C TRP A 170 22.91 -31.87 -1.33
N LEU A 171 21.63 -31.85 -0.96
CA LEU A 171 21.02 -32.81 -0.04
C LEU A 171 21.07 -34.24 -0.63
N LEU A 172 20.69 -34.41 -1.90
CA LEU A 172 20.70 -35.68 -2.59
C LEU A 172 22.16 -36.24 -2.70
N GLU A 173 23.12 -35.38 -3.04
CA GLU A 173 24.51 -35.70 -3.10
C GLU A 173 25.04 -36.13 -1.71
N THR A 174 24.69 -35.40 -0.66
CA THR A 174 25.04 -35.72 0.73
C THR A 174 24.48 -37.08 1.13
N ILE A 175 23.21 -37.37 0.87
CA ILE A 175 22.57 -38.64 1.20
C ILE A 175 23.23 -39.79 0.43
N ALA A 176 23.40 -39.65 -0.88
CA ALA A 176 23.98 -40.67 -1.73
C ALA A 176 25.44 -41.00 -1.31
N ASN A 177 26.22 -39.96 -1.05
CA ASN A 177 27.64 -40.10 -0.73
C ASN A 177 27.90 -40.50 0.73
N SER A 178 26.98 -40.19 1.67
CA SER A 178 27.15 -40.51 3.10
C SER A 178 27.30 -42.00 3.34
N MET A 179 26.54 -42.84 2.64
CA MET A 179 26.66 -44.30 2.73
C MET A 179 27.99 -44.82 2.20
N LEU A 180 28.56 -44.15 1.19
CA LEU A 180 29.79 -44.52 0.55
C LEU A 180 31.04 -44.07 1.33
N LEU A 181 30.96 -42.94 2.04
CA LEU A 181 32.06 -42.33 2.79
C LEU A 181 32.15 -42.76 4.27
N ARG A 182 31.17 -43.51 4.79
CA ARG A 182 31.13 -43.95 6.20
C ARG A 182 32.10 -45.11 6.52
N LEU A 183 32.63 -45.77 5.52
CA LEU A 183 33.48 -46.95 5.69
C LEU A 183 34.73 -46.62 6.52
N ASN A 184 35.00 -47.43 7.55
CA ASN A 184 36.17 -47.29 8.45
C ASN A 184 36.32 -45.87 9.05
N ASP A 185 35.20 -45.18 9.30
CA ASP A 185 35.20 -43.85 9.93
C ASP A 185 35.12 -43.99 11.46
N SER A 186 35.95 -43.25 12.20
CA SER A 186 35.98 -43.29 13.67
C SER A 186 34.65 -42.79 14.29
N MET A 187 33.93 -41.91 13.60
CA MET A 187 32.61 -41.42 13.98
C MET A 187 31.47 -42.22 13.33
N GLY A 188 31.77 -43.31 12.63
CA GLY A 188 30.81 -44.16 11.98
C GLY A 188 29.95 -43.44 10.93
N TYR A 189 28.62 -43.58 11.02
CA TYR A 189 27.71 -42.98 10.06
C TYR A 189 27.76 -41.45 10.08
N LEU A 190 27.91 -40.83 11.25
CA LEU A 190 27.98 -39.38 11.39
C LEU A 190 29.18 -38.78 10.66
N GLY A 191 30.33 -39.39 10.76
CA GLY A 191 31.53 -38.97 10.02
C GLY A 191 31.33 -39.02 8.51
N GLY A 192 30.70 -40.09 8.01
CA GLY A 192 30.33 -40.22 6.60
C GLY A 192 29.38 -39.11 6.11
N VAL A 193 28.37 -38.73 6.91
CA VAL A 193 27.44 -37.64 6.59
C VAL A 193 28.17 -36.30 6.55
N VAL A 194 28.99 -35.99 7.54
CA VAL A 194 29.76 -34.73 7.59
C VAL A 194 30.71 -34.62 6.40
N ALA A 195 31.48 -35.67 6.11
CA ALA A 195 32.37 -35.67 4.94
C ALA A 195 31.59 -35.47 3.62
N ALA A 196 30.50 -36.20 3.43
CA ALA A 196 29.64 -36.06 2.25
C ALA A 196 29.04 -34.67 2.12
N ALA A 197 28.60 -34.08 3.23
CA ALA A 197 28.01 -32.72 3.24
C ALA A 197 29.03 -31.65 2.82
N ILE A 198 30.28 -31.76 3.30
CA ILE A 198 31.36 -30.82 2.94
C ILE A 198 31.73 -31.00 1.47
N VAL A 199 31.98 -32.25 1.04
CA VAL A 199 32.34 -32.52 -0.37
C VAL A 199 31.27 -32.07 -1.32
N GLY A 200 30.00 -32.39 -1.06
CA GLY A 200 28.87 -32.01 -1.87
C GLY A 200 28.61 -30.51 -1.84
N PHE A 201 28.77 -29.83 -0.69
CA PHE A 201 28.63 -28.39 -0.61
C PHE A 201 29.63 -27.67 -1.52
N ILE A 202 30.89 -28.02 -1.46
CA ILE A 202 31.91 -27.40 -2.33
C ILE A 202 31.63 -27.69 -3.79
N ASN A 203 31.25 -28.91 -4.13
CA ASN A 203 30.94 -29.34 -5.48
C ASN A 203 29.78 -28.54 -6.07
N VAL A 204 28.63 -28.52 -5.39
CA VAL A 204 27.38 -27.82 -5.84
C VAL A 204 27.53 -26.31 -5.80
N PHE A 205 28.13 -25.76 -4.72
CA PHE A 205 28.28 -24.32 -4.56
C PHE A 205 29.21 -23.72 -5.62
N VAL A 206 30.40 -24.29 -5.81
CA VAL A 206 31.35 -23.81 -6.83
C VAL A 206 30.73 -23.94 -8.22
N ALA A 207 30.07 -25.06 -8.52
CA ALA A 207 29.37 -25.24 -9.79
C ALA A 207 28.29 -24.18 -10.03
N GLY A 208 27.44 -23.91 -9.04
CA GLY A 208 26.41 -22.89 -9.13
C GLY A 208 26.96 -21.48 -9.36
N VAL A 209 28.03 -21.10 -8.63
CA VAL A 209 28.72 -19.82 -8.79
C VAL A 209 29.32 -19.68 -10.20
N VAL A 210 29.99 -20.72 -10.67
CA VAL A 210 30.57 -20.71 -12.03
C VAL A 210 29.47 -20.66 -13.10
N GLY A 211 28.39 -21.40 -12.92
CA GLY A 211 27.23 -21.34 -13.80
C GLY A 211 26.64 -19.93 -13.87
N ARG A 212 26.55 -19.23 -12.74
CA ARG A 212 26.00 -17.86 -12.65
C ARG A 212 26.93 -16.79 -13.20
N LEU A 213 28.22 -16.84 -12.89
CA LEU A 213 29.14 -15.74 -13.12
C LEU A 213 30.07 -15.95 -14.32
N VAL A 214 30.48 -17.20 -14.61
CA VAL A 214 31.50 -17.49 -15.61
C VAL A 214 30.90 -18.02 -16.90
N TRP A 215 30.00 -18.99 -16.81
CA TRP A 215 29.42 -19.63 -17.99
C TRP A 215 28.76 -18.66 -18.98
N PRO A 216 28.00 -17.60 -18.56
CA PRO A 216 27.41 -16.63 -19.48
C PRO A 216 28.43 -15.88 -20.35
N TRP A 217 29.70 -15.77 -19.91
CA TRP A 217 30.73 -15.07 -20.69
C TRP A 217 31.04 -15.74 -22.02
N VAL A 218 30.79 -17.04 -22.14
CA VAL A 218 30.91 -17.80 -23.40
C VAL A 218 30.02 -17.21 -24.49
N ASN A 219 28.90 -16.57 -24.13
CA ASN A 219 27.92 -15.98 -25.06
C ASN A 219 28.27 -14.54 -25.47
N ARG A 220 29.32 -13.93 -24.89
CA ARG A 220 29.71 -12.56 -25.26
C ARG A 220 30.15 -12.48 -26.71
N ARG A 221 29.84 -11.35 -27.33
CA ARG A 221 30.22 -11.08 -28.72
C ARG A 221 31.72 -10.76 -28.84
N GLU A 222 32.29 -10.12 -27.85
CA GLU A 222 33.69 -9.76 -27.77
C GLU A 222 34.56 -11.01 -27.68
N PRO A 223 35.53 -11.21 -28.64
CA PRO A 223 36.30 -12.45 -28.70
C PRO A 223 37.16 -12.70 -27.43
N GLY A 224 37.75 -11.65 -26.86
CA GLY A 224 38.54 -11.76 -25.62
C GLY A 224 37.72 -12.23 -24.43
N ALA A 225 36.54 -11.67 -24.25
CA ALA A 225 35.61 -12.06 -23.16
C ALA A 225 35.06 -13.48 -23.38
N ARG A 226 34.80 -13.89 -24.61
CA ARG A 226 34.39 -15.25 -24.95
C ARG A 226 35.47 -16.28 -24.62
N VAL A 227 36.72 -15.98 -24.99
CA VAL A 227 37.86 -16.84 -24.66
C VAL A 227 38.03 -16.97 -23.14
N ALA A 228 37.93 -15.85 -22.40
CA ALA A 228 37.96 -15.86 -20.94
C ALA A 228 36.84 -16.73 -20.36
N GLY A 229 35.62 -16.69 -20.91
CA GLY A 229 34.51 -17.57 -20.55
C GLY A 229 34.86 -19.06 -20.73
N TRP A 230 35.37 -19.43 -21.89
CA TRP A 230 35.77 -20.80 -22.19
C TRP A 230 36.92 -21.27 -21.25
N VAL A 231 37.92 -20.43 -21.03
CA VAL A 231 39.01 -20.73 -20.08
C VAL A 231 38.46 -20.97 -18.68
N GLY A 232 37.54 -20.10 -18.21
CA GLY A 232 36.95 -20.26 -16.88
C GLY A 232 36.11 -21.55 -16.76
N VAL A 233 35.33 -21.91 -17.77
CA VAL A 233 34.55 -23.15 -17.81
C VAL A 233 35.51 -24.39 -17.83
N THR A 234 36.60 -24.30 -18.59
CA THR A 234 37.60 -25.39 -18.62
C THR A 234 38.29 -25.56 -17.28
N ILE A 235 38.72 -24.49 -16.63
CA ILE A 235 39.29 -24.50 -15.27
C ILE A 235 38.32 -25.13 -14.28
N TRP A 236 37.05 -24.74 -14.32
CA TRP A 236 36.02 -25.34 -13.49
C TRP A 236 35.84 -26.85 -13.80
N GLY A 237 35.82 -27.24 -15.06
CA GLY A 237 35.70 -28.65 -15.43
C GLY A 237 36.83 -29.49 -14.87
N ILE A 238 38.10 -29.02 -14.97
CA ILE A 238 39.26 -29.64 -14.40
C ILE A 238 39.14 -29.73 -12.86
N PHE A 239 38.75 -28.62 -12.22
CA PHE A 239 38.54 -28.59 -10.76
C PHE A 239 37.46 -29.59 -10.33
N THR A 240 36.28 -29.58 -10.97
CA THR A 240 35.19 -30.50 -10.63
C THR A 240 35.57 -31.95 -10.82
N LEU A 241 36.25 -32.28 -11.93
CA LEU A 241 36.74 -33.63 -12.16
C LEU A 241 37.75 -34.06 -11.08
N SER A 242 38.75 -33.22 -10.81
CA SER A 242 39.80 -33.50 -9.80
C SER A 242 39.18 -33.61 -8.39
N TRP A 243 38.24 -32.76 -8.03
CA TRP A 243 37.55 -32.76 -6.74
C TRP A 243 36.76 -34.06 -6.51
N ASN A 244 35.94 -34.45 -7.48
CA ASN A 244 35.14 -35.68 -7.39
C ASN A 244 36.01 -36.93 -7.49
N LEU A 245 37.11 -36.89 -8.25
CA LEU A 245 38.06 -37.97 -8.32
C LEU A 245 38.82 -38.14 -7.00
N LEU A 246 39.21 -37.04 -6.34
CA LEU A 246 39.80 -37.06 -5.01
C LEU A 246 38.86 -37.69 -3.97
N ALA A 247 37.58 -37.32 -4.01
CA ALA A 247 36.54 -37.91 -3.15
C ALA A 247 36.39 -39.41 -3.40
N ALA A 248 36.49 -39.86 -4.64
CA ALA A 248 36.46 -41.28 -5.02
C ALA A 248 37.69 -42.04 -4.53
N TYR A 249 38.91 -41.48 -4.64
CA TYR A 249 40.12 -42.06 -4.06
C TYR A 249 40.09 -42.06 -2.54
N TYR A 250 39.57 -41.03 -1.89
CA TYR A 250 39.39 -41.01 -0.43
C TYR A 250 38.48 -42.16 0.03
N ARG A 251 37.43 -42.46 -0.71
CA ARG A 251 36.57 -43.60 -0.43
C ARG A 251 37.32 -44.91 -0.64
N ASP A 252 38.11 -45.06 -1.72
CA ASP A 252 38.90 -46.26 -1.95
C ASP A 252 39.96 -46.46 -0.84
N ALA A 253 40.66 -45.43 -0.41
CA ALA A 253 41.61 -45.50 0.71
C ALA A 253 40.93 -45.98 1.99
N LYS A 254 39.73 -45.49 2.31
CA LYS A 254 38.92 -45.97 3.43
C LYS A 254 38.51 -47.44 3.27
N SER A 255 38.12 -47.86 2.08
CA SER A 255 37.70 -49.24 1.81
C SER A 255 38.86 -50.24 1.94
N LEU A 256 40.08 -49.81 1.65
CA LEU A 256 41.29 -50.60 1.79
C LEU A 256 41.82 -50.56 3.22
N GLY A 257 41.23 -49.80 4.14
CA GLY A 257 41.67 -49.68 5.53
C GLY A 257 43.03 -49.01 5.68
N LEU A 258 43.43 -48.14 4.74
CA LEU A 258 44.72 -47.47 4.78
C LEU A 258 44.75 -46.43 5.95
N PRO A 259 45.90 -46.35 6.67
CA PRO A 259 46.09 -45.29 7.65
C PRO A 259 46.08 -43.92 6.91
N ASP A 260 45.57 -42.88 7.54
CA ASP A 260 45.47 -41.53 6.97
C ASP A 260 44.82 -41.49 5.58
N PRO A 261 43.51 -41.79 5.48
CA PRO A 261 42.82 -41.90 4.20
C PRO A 261 42.95 -40.66 3.29
N GLU A 262 43.17 -39.49 3.88
CA GLU A 262 43.36 -38.22 3.18
C GLU A 262 44.67 -38.19 2.40
N ASN A 263 45.79 -38.53 3.06
CA ASN A 263 47.09 -38.60 2.41
C ASN A 263 47.17 -39.80 1.46
N ALA A 264 46.53 -40.92 1.82
CA ALA A 264 46.45 -42.11 0.97
C ALA A 264 45.68 -41.82 -0.33
N ALA A 265 44.60 -41.04 -0.27
CA ALA A 265 43.84 -40.62 -1.47
C ALA A 265 44.71 -39.82 -2.46
N LEU A 266 45.57 -38.93 -1.96
CA LEU A 266 46.51 -38.17 -2.81
C LEU A 266 47.56 -39.07 -3.44
N SER A 267 48.07 -40.08 -2.70
CA SER A 267 49.05 -41.04 -3.23
C SER A 267 48.47 -42.01 -4.25
N LEU A 268 47.19 -42.31 -4.14
CA LEU A 268 46.45 -43.14 -5.11
C LEU A 268 46.02 -42.38 -6.38
N PHE A 269 46.17 -41.06 -6.38
CA PHE A 269 45.75 -40.25 -7.52
C PHE A 269 46.45 -40.64 -8.80
N GLY A 270 45.70 -41.14 -9.78
CA GLY A 270 46.21 -41.62 -11.05
C GLY A 270 46.46 -43.14 -11.15
N SER A 271 46.32 -43.91 -10.06
CA SER A 271 46.46 -45.37 -10.07
C SER A 271 45.25 -46.14 -10.60
N GLY A 272 44.11 -45.39 -10.82
CA GLY A 272 42.82 -45.99 -11.14
C GLY A 272 41.98 -46.29 -9.88
N LEU A 273 40.66 -46.25 -10.04
CA LEU A 273 39.73 -46.55 -8.95
C LEU A 273 39.56 -48.06 -8.80
N HIS A 274 39.57 -48.54 -7.56
CA HIS A 274 39.54 -49.97 -7.25
C HIS A 274 38.13 -50.53 -7.10
N SER A 275 37.13 -49.66 -6.81
CA SER A 275 35.76 -50.08 -6.52
C SER A 275 34.77 -49.48 -7.47
N ILE A 276 33.77 -50.27 -7.92
CA ILE A 276 32.62 -49.78 -8.70
C ILE A 276 31.86 -48.70 -7.97
N TYR A 277 31.81 -48.71 -6.64
CA TYR A 277 31.16 -47.68 -5.84
C TYR A 277 31.92 -46.36 -5.87
N SER A 278 33.23 -46.36 -6.05
CA SER A 278 34.02 -45.13 -6.22
C SER A 278 33.79 -44.49 -7.59
N TYR A 279 33.62 -45.32 -8.63
CA TYR A 279 33.14 -44.83 -9.93
C TYR A 279 31.72 -44.24 -9.81
N GLY A 280 30.82 -44.89 -9.04
CA GLY A 280 29.47 -44.37 -8.77
C GLY A 280 29.50 -43.02 -8.09
N LEU A 281 30.38 -42.83 -7.08
CA LEU A 281 30.55 -41.54 -6.39
C LEU A 281 31.06 -40.47 -7.34
N LEU A 282 32.06 -40.77 -8.18
CA LEU A 282 32.59 -39.87 -9.19
C LEU A 282 31.50 -39.40 -10.17
N VAL A 283 30.74 -40.35 -10.74
CA VAL A 283 29.71 -40.06 -11.73
C VAL A 283 28.56 -39.25 -11.11
N ALA A 284 28.10 -39.63 -9.92
CA ALA A 284 27.06 -38.92 -9.20
C ALA A 284 27.48 -37.48 -8.90
N GLY A 285 28.67 -37.25 -8.39
CA GLY A 285 29.21 -35.92 -8.11
C GLY A 285 29.30 -35.03 -9.35
N LEU A 286 29.74 -35.60 -10.49
CA LEU A 286 29.75 -34.88 -11.77
C LEU A 286 28.33 -34.49 -12.24
N ILE A 287 27.35 -35.38 -12.10
CA ILE A 287 25.96 -35.11 -12.46
C ILE A 287 25.41 -33.97 -11.62
N PHE A 288 25.63 -34.00 -10.29
CA PHE A 288 25.16 -32.93 -9.40
C PHE A 288 25.86 -31.60 -9.68
N ALA A 289 27.16 -31.59 -9.96
CA ALA A 289 27.90 -30.41 -10.33
C ALA A 289 27.38 -29.78 -11.64
N ILE A 290 27.15 -30.57 -12.68
CA ILE A 290 26.61 -30.10 -13.96
C ILE A 290 25.19 -29.53 -13.78
N THR A 291 24.38 -30.24 -13.01
CA THR A 291 23.00 -29.79 -12.70
C THR A 291 22.99 -28.45 -11.96
N ALA A 292 23.86 -28.30 -10.94
CA ALA A 292 24.01 -27.08 -10.18
C ALA A 292 24.57 -25.93 -11.05
N ALA A 293 25.53 -26.17 -11.90
CA ALA A 293 26.07 -25.20 -12.85
C ALA A 293 25.01 -24.72 -13.84
N PHE A 294 24.21 -25.64 -14.36
CA PHE A 294 23.09 -25.31 -15.25
C PHE A 294 22.00 -24.53 -14.52
N ALA A 295 21.68 -24.86 -13.27
CA ALA A 295 20.78 -24.09 -12.43
C ALA A 295 21.31 -22.66 -12.23
N GLY A 296 22.60 -22.51 -11.89
CA GLY A 296 23.25 -21.20 -11.78
C GLY A 296 23.21 -20.38 -13.07
N TYR A 297 23.46 -21.03 -14.23
CA TYR A 297 23.40 -20.40 -15.53
C TYR A 297 22.00 -19.86 -15.87
N ARG A 298 20.94 -20.52 -15.42
CA ARG A 298 19.55 -20.11 -15.63
C ARG A 298 19.05 -19.03 -14.65
N MET A 299 19.88 -18.62 -13.68
CA MET A 299 19.52 -17.55 -12.73
C MET A 299 19.40 -16.16 -13.37
N ASP A 300 19.87 -15.99 -14.59
CA ASP A 300 19.77 -14.74 -15.34
C ASP A 300 19.71 -15.02 -16.84
N ASP A 301 19.60 -13.94 -17.65
CA ASP A 301 19.73 -14.09 -19.08
C ASP A 301 21.09 -14.68 -19.45
N PRO A 302 21.13 -15.66 -20.38
CA PRO A 302 22.40 -16.26 -20.86
C PRO A 302 23.40 -15.25 -21.43
N PHE A 303 22.95 -14.06 -21.80
CA PHE A 303 23.82 -12.98 -22.25
C PHE A 303 24.12 -12.04 -21.07
N PRO A 304 25.40 -11.90 -20.65
CA PRO A 304 25.77 -11.13 -19.46
C PRO A 304 25.32 -9.67 -19.55
N GLY A 305 24.60 -9.19 -18.55
CA GLY A 305 24.11 -7.81 -18.44
C GLY A 305 22.78 -7.54 -19.13
N TYR A 306 22.26 -8.44 -19.97
CA TYR A 306 21.00 -8.20 -20.67
C TYR A 306 19.79 -8.28 -19.74
N GLY A 307 19.75 -9.28 -18.84
CA GLY A 307 18.66 -9.42 -17.87
C GLY A 307 18.49 -8.18 -16.97
N PRO A 308 19.54 -7.68 -16.30
CA PRO A 308 19.46 -6.46 -15.49
C PRO A 308 18.97 -5.22 -16.23
N VAL A 309 19.41 -5.01 -17.48
CA VAL A 309 18.99 -3.87 -18.31
C VAL A 309 17.51 -3.98 -18.70
N SER A 310 17.04 -5.18 -19.09
CA SER A 310 15.63 -5.43 -19.41
C SER A 310 14.74 -5.22 -18.19
N ARG A 311 15.10 -5.82 -17.04
CA ARG A 311 14.32 -5.66 -15.80
C ARG A 311 14.28 -4.23 -15.29
N ARG A 312 15.35 -3.44 -15.52
CA ARG A 312 15.34 -2.00 -15.18
C ARG A 312 14.29 -1.26 -16.00
N HIS A 313 14.23 -1.53 -17.30
CA HIS A 313 13.22 -0.92 -18.16
C HIS A 313 11.79 -1.36 -17.78
N GLU A 314 11.57 -2.66 -17.58
CA GLU A 314 10.27 -3.19 -17.13
C GLU A 314 9.82 -2.56 -15.80
N LYS A 315 10.75 -2.43 -14.85
CA LYS A 315 10.47 -1.77 -13.57
C LYS A 315 10.07 -0.30 -13.75
N ARG A 316 10.78 0.46 -14.62
CA ARG A 316 10.43 1.86 -14.91
C ARG A 316 9.05 1.99 -15.55
N CYS A 317 8.66 1.05 -16.41
CA CYS A 317 7.30 0.99 -16.95
C CYS A 317 6.25 0.71 -15.87
N ALA A 318 6.53 -0.21 -14.96
CA ALA A 318 5.64 -0.52 -13.84
C ALA A 318 5.52 0.67 -12.86
N ASP A 319 6.63 1.32 -12.52
CA ASP A 319 6.65 2.52 -11.67
C ASP A 319 5.80 3.65 -12.28
N TYR A 320 5.89 3.88 -13.60
CA TYR A 320 5.06 4.87 -14.28
C TYR A 320 3.57 4.54 -14.23
N LEU A 321 3.19 3.28 -14.42
CA LEU A 321 1.79 2.87 -14.33
C LEU A 321 1.25 3.06 -12.91
N ALA A 322 2.05 2.78 -11.89
CA ALA A 322 1.69 3.05 -10.49
C ALA A 322 1.51 4.56 -10.25
N ASP A 323 2.44 5.41 -10.74
CA ASP A 323 2.32 6.87 -10.62
C ASP A 323 1.05 7.41 -11.31
N VAL A 324 0.63 6.82 -12.45
CA VAL A 324 -0.63 7.17 -13.14
C VAL A 324 -1.84 6.78 -12.29
N GLU A 325 -1.82 5.59 -11.71
CA GLU A 325 -2.92 5.11 -10.85
C GLU A 325 -3.04 5.97 -9.59
N ASP A 326 -1.92 6.28 -8.93
CA ASP A 326 -1.88 7.15 -7.75
C ASP A 326 -2.41 8.55 -8.08
N ALA A 327 -1.92 9.18 -9.17
CA ALA A 327 -2.37 10.51 -9.59
C ALA A 327 -3.87 10.54 -9.90
N THR A 328 -4.41 9.52 -10.56
CA THR A 328 -5.84 9.43 -10.85
C THR A 328 -6.67 9.20 -9.58
N GLY A 329 -6.14 8.42 -8.63
CA GLY A 329 -6.75 8.19 -7.32
C GLY A 329 -6.83 9.48 -6.49
N GLU A 330 -5.72 10.21 -6.37
CA GLU A 330 -5.63 11.48 -5.64
C GLU A 330 -6.56 12.56 -6.23
N LEU A 331 -6.57 12.73 -7.56
CA LEU A 331 -7.48 13.68 -8.23
C LEU A 331 -8.95 13.28 -8.06
N THR A 332 -9.27 11.99 -8.03
CA THR A 332 -10.62 11.51 -7.79
C THR A 332 -11.06 11.74 -6.33
N ALA A 333 -10.14 11.60 -5.37
CA ALA A 333 -10.41 11.86 -3.96
C ALA A 333 -10.73 13.35 -3.71
N ILE A 334 -10.04 14.27 -4.39
CA ILE A 334 -10.30 15.73 -4.30
C ILE A 334 -11.67 16.08 -4.91
N ARG A 335 -12.07 15.36 -5.96
CA ARG A 335 -13.38 15.58 -6.61
C ARG A 335 -14.56 15.17 -5.73
N ASN A 336 -14.44 14.13 -4.93
CA ASN A 336 -15.52 13.55 -4.10
C ASN A 336 -15.62 14.23 -2.74
#